data_1976b13176fbc31b76e57e5e69cfb830
#
_entry.id   1976b13176fbc31b76e57e5e69cfb830
#
_cell.length_a   1.000
_cell.length_b   1.000
_cell.length_c   1.000
_cell.angle_alpha   90.00
_cell.angle_beta   90.00
_cell.angle_gamma   90.00
#
_symmetry.space_group_name_H-M   'P 1'
#
loop_
_entity.id
_entity.type
_entity.pdbx_description
1 polymer ?
#
loop_
_entity_poly.entity_id
_entity_poly.type
_entity_poly.pdbx_seq_one_letter_code
_entity_poly.pdbx_strand_id
1 'polypeptide(L)'
;MRVFGFVLTMVFGCSAALAQDGGITVWPKGVPPGGITVKADFGDHLLEISHREVNGRAELHKVKADVIVIQTGTATLVTGGEVIDPKDTGPNEIQGSGIKGGVKHEVGPGDVIEIPAGVPHQFFLAPGTQITYLVVKVVKK
;
A
#
# COMPACT_ATOMS: atom_id res chain seq x y z
N MET A 1 -42.76 5.18 -41.46
CA MET A 1 -41.50 4.46 -41.15
C MET A 1 -40.60 5.41 -40.39
N ARG A 2 -40.51 5.29 -39.05
CA ARG A 2 -39.71 6.17 -38.20
C ARG A 2 -38.43 5.44 -37.88
N VAL A 3 -37.27 5.95 -38.33
CA VAL A 3 -35.95 5.41 -38.02
C VAL A 3 -35.50 6.01 -36.71
N PHE A 4 -35.38 5.18 -35.68
CA PHE A 4 -34.78 5.56 -34.39
C PHE A 4 -33.25 5.45 -34.53
N GLY A 5 -32.59 6.61 -34.54
CA GLY A 5 -31.13 6.67 -34.45
C GLY A 5 -30.67 6.42 -33.01
N PHE A 6 -29.92 5.36 -32.78
CA PHE A 6 -29.21 5.09 -31.53
C PHE A 6 -27.97 6.00 -31.49
N VAL A 7 -27.97 6.98 -30.59
CA VAL A 7 -26.77 7.76 -30.29
C VAL A 7 -25.98 6.97 -29.24
N LEU A 8 -24.88 6.36 -29.71
CA LEU A 8 -23.90 5.69 -28.86
C LEU A 8 -23.02 6.77 -28.20
N THR A 9 -23.30 7.11 -26.95
CA THR A 9 -22.45 8.02 -26.17
C THR A 9 -21.20 7.26 -25.75
N MET A 10 -20.08 7.48 -26.44
CA MET A 10 -18.77 7.02 -25.96
C MET A 10 -18.38 7.85 -24.73
N VAL A 11 -18.42 7.21 -23.58
CA VAL A 11 -17.79 7.74 -22.36
C VAL A 11 -16.29 7.58 -22.53
N PHE A 12 -15.60 8.64 -22.92
CA PHE A 12 -14.15 8.73 -22.84
C PHE A 12 -13.79 8.73 -21.35
N GLY A 13 -13.33 7.57 -20.87
CA GLY A 13 -12.64 7.48 -19.59
C GLY A 13 -11.41 8.37 -19.63
N CYS A 14 -11.47 9.51 -18.96
CA CYS A 14 -10.31 10.38 -18.75
C CYS A 14 -9.36 9.66 -17.79
N SER A 15 -8.44 8.85 -18.33
CA SER A 15 -7.25 8.47 -17.60
C SER A 15 -6.46 9.75 -17.39
N ALA A 16 -6.48 10.29 -16.17
CA ALA A 16 -5.59 11.36 -15.78
C ALA A 16 -4.16 10.84 -15.90
N ALA A 17 -3.55 11.02 -17.06
CA ALA A 17 -2.12 10.87 -17.24
C ALA A 17 -1.47 11.86 -16.25
N LEU A 18 -0.77 11.34 -15.24
CA LEU A 18 0.08 12.14 -14.38
C LEU A 18 1.06 12.86 -15.31
N ALA A 19 0.96 14.17 -15.40
CA ALA A 19 1.90 14.99 -16.17
C ALA A 19 3.27 14.78 -15.53
N GLN A 20 4.12 13.99 -16.18
CA GLN A 20 5.52 13.84 -15.81
C GLN A 20 6.27 15.04 -16.38
N ASP A 21 6.39 16.09 -15.58
CA ASP A 21 7.32 17.16 -15.87
C ASP A 21 8.72 16.69 -15.51
N GLY A 22 9.51 16.30 -16.50
CA GLY A 22 10.89 15.85 -16.35
C GLY A 22 11.09 14.55 -15.54
N GLY A 23 10.05 13.68 -15.42
CA GLY A 23 10.14 12.44 -14.67
C GLY A 23 9.95 12.58 -13.15
N ILE A 24 9.54 13.76 -12.69
CA ILE A 24 9.28 14.05 -11.27
C ILE A 24 7.84 13.72 -10.92
N THR A 25 7.65 13.03 -9.81
CA THR A 25 6.33 12.78 -9.21
C THR A 25 6.18 13.59 -7.93
N VAL A 26 5.14 14.40 -7.83
CA VAL A 26 4.83 15.18 -6.62
C VAL A 26 3.45 14.80 -6.11
N TRP A 27 3.39 14.37 -4.85
CA TRP A 27 2.14 14.13 -4.13
C TRP A 27 1.91 15.24 -3.09
N PRO A 28 1.13 16.28 -3.42
CA PRO A 28 0.88 17.38 -2.49
C PRO A 28 0.29 16.86 -1.17
N LYS A 29 0.88 17.25 -0.05
CA LYS A 29 0.51 16.78 1.30
C LYS A 29 0.57 15.26 1.46
N GLY A 30 1.39 14.58 0.65
CA GLY A 30 1.55 13.13 0.68
C GLY A 30 0.37 12.33 0.11
N VAL A 31 -0.51 12.99 -0.65
CA VAL A 31 -1.66 12.31 -1.30
C VAL A 31 -1.48 12.37 -2.81
N PRO A 32 -1.54 11.21 -3.50
CA PRO A 32 -1.43 11.18 -4.96
C PRO A 32 -2.63 11.88 -5.62
N PRO A 33 -2.42 12.60 -6.73
CA PRO A 33 -3.52 13.04 -7.57
C PRO A 33 -4.38 11.86 -8.00
N GLY A 34 -5.69 11.93 -7.76
CA GLY A 34 -6.60 10.79 -8.00
C GLY A 34 -6.93 9.96 -6.75
N GLY A 35 -6.35 10.28 -5.59
CA GLY A 35 -6.69 9.72 -4.29
C GLY A 35 -5.74 8.63 -3.78
N ILE A 36 -6.03 8.13 -2.59
CA ILE A 36 -5.17 7.19 -1.84
C ILE A 36 -5.08 5.78 -2.44
N THR A 37 -5.88 5.46 -3.45
CA THR A 37 -5.82 4.14 -4.14
C THR A 37 -4.82 4.13 -5.29
N VAL A 38 -4.23 5.28 -5.63
CA VAL A 38 -3.26 5.40 -6.73
C VAL A 38 -1.89 4.91 -6.26
N LYS A 39 -1.30 4.04 -7.06
CA LYS A 39 0.08 3.57 -6.90
C LYS A 39 0.92 4.11 -8.05
N ALA A 40 2.17 4.46 -7.76
CA ALA A 40 3.14 4.86 -8.78
C ALA A 40 4.29 3.86 -8.80
N ASP A 41 4.43 3.13 -9.91
CA ASP A 41 5.48 2.13 -10.12
C ASP A 41 6.56 2.69 -11.04
N PHE A 42 7.81 2.68 -10.56
CA PHE A 42 8.99 3.18 -11.26
C PHE A 42 9.97 2.06 -11.64
N GLY A 43 9.55 0.79 -11.50
CA GLY A 43 10.32 -0.39 -11.84
C GLY A 43 11.19 -0.91 -10.70
N ASP A 44 12.10 -0.09 -10.17
CA ASP A 44 12.96 -0.44 -9.03
C ASP A 44 12.35 -0.07 -7.67
N HIS A 45 11.34 0.79 -7.67
CA HIS A 45 10.57 1.15 -6.48
C HIS A 45 9.11 1.50 -6.83
N LEU A 46 8.25 1.45 -5.82
CA LEU A 46 6.83 1.79 -5.92
C LEU A 46 6.46 2.73 -4.77
N LEU A 47 5.65 3.74 -5.07
CA LEU A 47 5.01 4.59 -4.05
C LEU A 47 3.54 4.22 -3.93
N GLU A 48 3.05 4.07 -2.71
CA GLU A 48 1.62 3.92 -2.43
C GLU A 48 1.23 4.57 -1.11
N ILE A 49 -0.02 5.01 -1.01
CA ILE A 49 -0.63 5.35 0.27
C ILE A 49 -1.51 4.18 0.69
N SER A 50 -1.31 3.72 1.91
CA SER A 50 -2.18 2.74 2.55
C SER A 50 -3.03 3.43 3.61
N HIS A 51 -4.34 3.14 3.59
CA HIS A 51 -5.29 3.54 4.63
C HIS A 51 -5.99 2.30 5.16
N ARG A 52 -6.02 2.16 6.48
CA ARG A 52 -6.65 1.02 7.16
C ARG A 52 -7.57 1.50 8.27
N GLU A 53 -8.75 0.87 8.34
CA GLU A 53 -9.74 1.04 9.42
C GLU A 53 -9.96 -0.27 10.19
N VAL A 54 -9.30 -1.35 9.73
CA VAL A 54 -9.32 -2.68 10.33
C VAL A 54 -7.92 -3.29 10.31
N ASN A 55 -7.70 -4.33 11.08
CA ASN A 55 -6.44 -5.07 11.10
C ASN A 55 -6.01 -5.47 9.69
N GLY A 56 -4.72 -5.30 9.40
CA GLY A 56 -4.11 -5.83 8.19
C GLY A 56 -4.01 -7.36 8.25
N ARG A 57 -3.75 -7.97 7.10
CA ARG A 57 -3.28 -9.37 7.05
C ARG A 57 -1.80 -9.42 7.39
N ALA A 58 -1.31 -10.60 7.79
CA ALA A 58 0.12 -10.85 7.81
C ALA A 58 0.63 -10.85 6.38
N GLU A 59 1.70 -10.09 6.11
CA GLU A 59 2.31 -9.91 4.80
C GLU A 59 3.80 -10.24 4.87
N LEU A 60 4.33 -10.82 3.79
CA LEU A 60 5.76 -11.03 3.59
C LEU A 60 6.09 -10.81 2.11
N HIS A 61 6.98 -9.86 1.84
CA HIS A 61 7.51 -9.57 0.51
C HIS A 61 8.87 -10.22 0.35
N LYS A 62 9.01 -11.23 -0.52
CA LYS A 62 10.26 -12.02 -0.64
C LYS A 62 11.43 -11.19 -1.18
N VAL A 63 11.15 -10.20 -2.04
CA VAL A 63 12.16 -9.43 -2.79
C VAL A 63 12.00 -7.91 -2.69
N LYS A 64 11.07 -7.43 -1.85
CA LYS A 64 10.85 -5.99 -1.64
C LYS A 64 11.03 -5.65 -0.18
N ALA A 65 11.74 -4.56 0.09
CA ALA A 65 11.74 -3.89 1.39
C ALA A 65 10.66 -2.79 1.38
N ASP A 66 10.04 -2.56 2.53
CA ASP A 66 9.07 -1.49 2.73
C ASP A 66 9.72 -0.37 3.57
N VAL A 67 9.72 0.85 3.04
CA VAL A 67 9.98 2.06 3.84
C VAL A 67 8.64 2.74 4.07
N ILE A 68 8.22 2.82 5.33
CA ILE A 68 6.90 3.30 5.72
C ILE A 68 7.06 4.61 6.50
N VAL A 69 6.22 5.60 6.18
CA VAL A 69 6.12 6.85 6.93
C VAL A 69 4.67 7.01 7.39
N ILE A 70 4.44 6.98 8.69
CA ILE A 70 3.10 7.15 9.25
C ILE A 70 2.68 8.61 9.11
N GLN A 71 1.55 8.85 8.44
CA GLN A 71 1.01 10.19 8.21
C GLN A 71 -0.04 10.57 9.26
N THR A 72 -1.00 9.68 9.52
CA THR A 72 -2.08 9.91 10.51
C THR A 72 -2.46 8.62 11.20
N GLY A 73 -3.04 8.74 12.40
CA GLY A 73 -3.51 7.60 13.18
C GLY A 73 -2.40 6.85 13.89
N THR A 74 -2.76 5.77 14.57
CA THR A 74 -1.85 4.93 15.35
C THR A 74 -2.18 3.46 15.15
N ALA A 75 -1.19 2.59 15.32
CA ALA A 75 -1.38 1.14 15.25
C ALA A 75 -0.29 0.42 16.03
N THR A 76 -0.51 -0.87 16.31
CA THR A 76 0.54 -1.80 16.69
C THR A 76 1.04 -2.51 15.45
N LEU A 77 2.32 -2.36 15.12
CA LEU A 77 3.00 -3.12 14.07
C LEU A 77 3.71 -4.31 14.68
N VAL A 78 3.41 -5.51 14.20
CA VAL A 78 4.15 -6.73 14.54
C VAL A 78 5.10 -7.06 13.41
N THR A 79 6.39 -7.31 13.71
CA THR A 79 7.41 -7.65 12.71
C THR A 79 8.18 -8.91 13.10
N GLY A 80 8.63 -9.69 12.12
CA GLY A 80 9.32 -10.96 12.34
C GLY A 80 8.37 -12.09 12.70
N GLY A 81 8.89 -13.18 13.26
CA GLY A 81 8.13 -14.40 13.55
C GLY A 81 7.79 -15.21 12.28
N GLU A 82 6.72 -15.98 12.34
CA GLU A 82 6.26 -16.86 11.27
C GLU A 82 4.84 -16.51 10.84
N VAL A 83 4.60 -16.47 9.53
CA VAL A 83 3.26 -16.26 8.98
C VAL A 83 2.40 -17.49 9.23
N ILE A 84 1.20 -17.32 9.81
CA ILE A 84 0.21 -18.38 10.04
C ILE A 84 -0.60 -18.56 8.77
N ASP A 85 -0.82 -19.82 8.35
CA ASP A 85 -1.57 -20.18 7.12
C ASP A 85 -1.08 -19.42 5.88
N PRO A 86 0.23 -19.48 5.55
CA PRO A 86 0.79 -18.71 4.46
C PRO A 86 0.22 -19.14 3.10
N LYS A 87 -0.12 -18.16 2.27
CA LYS A 87 -0.59 -18.36 0.89
C LYS A 87 0.16 -17.43 -0.05
N ASP A 88 0.63 -17.97 -1.17
CA ASP A 88 1.14 -17.15 -2.26
C ASP A 88 -0.03 -16.35 -2.86
N THR A 89 0.10 -15.02 -2.90
CA THR A 89 -0.91 -14.11 -3.43
C THR A 89 -0.46 -13.41 -4.71
N GLY A 90 0.74 -13.70 -5.14
CA GLY A 90 1.36 -13.17 -6.35
C GLY A 90 2.85 -13.48 -6.39
N PRO A 91 3.56 -13.10 -7.44
CA PRO A 91 5.00 -13.28 -7.53
C PRO A 91 5.72 -12.63 -6.34
N ASN A 92 6.41 -13.47 -5.54
CA ASN A 92 7.17 -13.02 -4.36
C ASN A 92 6.36 -12.38 -3.22
N GLU A 93 5.04 -12.60 -3.19
CA GLU A 93 4.11 -12.07 -2.17
C GLU A 93 3.46 -13.21 -1.40
N ILE A 94 3.54 -13.18 -0.06
CA ILE A 94 2.86 -14.12 0.83
C ILE A 94 1.94 -13.32 1.74
N GLN A 95 0.73 -13.83 1.94
CA GLN A 95 -0.18 -13.36 2.98
C GLN A 95 -0.62 -14.52 3.87
N GLY A 96 -0.99 -14.19 5.11
CA GLY A 96 -1.50 -15.16 6.06
C GLY A 96 -2.56 -14.60 6.98
N SER A 97 -3.07 -15.47 7.87
CA SER A 97 -4.09 -15.11 8.85
C SER A 97 -3.52 -14.34 10.04
N GLY A 98 -2.23 -14.45 10.30
CA GLY A 98 -1.55 -13.79 11.41
C GLY A 98 -0.06 -14.09 11.45
N ILE A 99 0.60 -13.61 12.52
CA ILE A 99 2.01 -13.86 12.81
C ILE A 99 2.11 -14.55 14.16
N LYS A 100 2.83 -15.67 14.19
CA LYS A 100 3.23 -16.36 15.43
C LYS A 100 4.59 -15.85 15.86
N GLY A 101 4.67 -15.36 17.09
CA GLY A 101 5.89 -14.69 17.57
C GLY A 101 6.00 -13.25 16.99
N GLY A 102 7.23 -12.77 16.84
CA GLY A 102 7.50 -11.41 16.36
C GLY A 102 7.56 -10.39 17.49
N VAL A 103 7.95 -9.16 17.11
CA VAL A 103 8.11 -8.02 18.02
C VAL A 103 7.04 -7.00 17.73
N LYS A 104 6.43 -6.46 18.79
CA LYS A 104 5.41 -5.40 18.70
C LYS A 104 6.05 -4.02 18.79
N HIS A 105 5.60 -3.12 17.92
CA HIS A 105 5.98 -1.70 17.90
C HIS A 105 4.72 -0.86 17.86
N GLU A 106 4.56 0.05 18.82
CA GLU A 106 3.52 1.08 18.75
C GLU A 106 4.01 2.17 17.81
N VAL A 107 3.20 2.48 16.78
CA VAL A 107 3.57 3.42 15.73
C VAL A 107 2.53 4.53 15.59
N GLY A 108 2.99 5.73 15.26
CA GLY A 108 2.17 6.93 15.14
C GLY A 108 2.74 7.96 14.16
N PRO A 109 2.05 9.11 13.99
CA PRO A 109 2.42 10.12 13.00
C PRO A 109 3.88 10.58 13.11
N GLY A 110 4.59 10.58 11.99
CA GLY A 110 6.00 10.94 11.88
C GLY A 110 6.97 9.78 12.05
N ASP A 111 6.53 8.61 12.50
CA ASP A 111 7.39 7.44 12.57
C ASP A 111 7.80 6.98 11.17
N VAL A 112 9.09 6.62 11.04
CA VAL A 112 9.68 6.04 9.85
C VAL A 112 10.13 4.62 10.17
N ILE A 113 9.67 3.67 9.37
CA ILE A 113 9.88 2.24 9.58
C ILE A 113 10.50 1.66 8.32
N GLU A 114 11.53 0.84 8.47
CA GLU A 114 12.08 0.03 7.39
C GLU A 114 11.85 -1.43 7.72
N ILE A 115 11.22 -2.17 6.79
CA ILE A 115 10.97 -3.61 6.89
C ILE A 115 11.73 -4.29 5.76
N PRO A 116 12.80 -5.03 6.06
CA PRO A 116 13.59 -5.71 5.04
C PRO A 116 12.77 -6.76 4.26
N ALA A 117 13.17 -7.03 3.02
CA ALA A 117 12.63 -8.15 2.26
C ALA A 117 12.75 -9.47 3.07
N GLY A 118 11.70 -10.28 3.04
CA GLY A 118 11.62 -11.55 3.74
C GLY A 118 11.19 -11.45 5.21
N VAL A 119 10.95 -10.25 5.74
CA VAL A 119 10.46 -10.06 7.12
C VAL A 119 8.94 -10.01 7.16
N PRO A 120 8.26 -10.95 7.85
CA PRO A 120 6.82 -10.89 8.06
C PRO A 120 6.42 -9.64 8.83
N HIS A 121 5.27 -9.05 8.49
CA HIS A 121 4.74 -7.90 9.22
C HIS A 121 3.22 -7.85 9.15
N GLN A 122 2.61 -7.21 10.17
CA GLN A 122 1.16 -7.06 10.27
C GLN A 122 0.81 -5.85 11.12
N PHE A 123 -0.14 -5.03 10.63
CA PHE A 123 -0.72 -3.93 11.40
C PHE A 123 -1.97 -4.36 12.14
N PHE A 124 -2.05 -4.00 13.41
CA PHE A 124 -3.23 -4.15 14.26
C PHE A 124 -3.73 -2.78 14.71
N LEU A 125 -5.04 -2.56 14.60
CA LEU A 125 -5.70 -1.33 14.97
C LEU A 125 -6.60 -1.56 16.18
N ALA A 126 -6.63 -0.60 17.12
CA ALA A 126 -7.65 -0.59 18.15
C ALA A 126 -9.04 -0.34 17.51
N PRO A 127 -10.12 -0.88 18.08
CA PRO A 127 -11.46 -0.66 17.56
C PRO A 127 -11.79 0.82 17.38
N GLY A 128 -12.33 1.20 16.22
CA GLY A 128 -12.73 2.57 15.89
C GLY A 128 -11.57 3.52 15.55
N THR A 129 -10.35 3.01 15.44
CA THR A 129 -9.18 3.79 14.99
C THR A 129 -8.89 3.55 13.51
N GLN A 130 -8.05 4.41 12.94
CA GLN A 130 -7.57 4.31 11.57
C GLN A 130 -6.08 4.65 11.53
N ILE A 131 -5.39 4.24 10.47
CA ILE A 131 -4.02 4.63 10.18
C ILE A 131 -3.87 4.91 8.68
N THR A 132 -3.12 5.97 8.35
CA THR A 132 -2.73 6.28 6.97
C THR A 132 -1.21 6.41 6.91
N TYR A 133 -0.58 5.80 5.94
CA TYR A 133 0.87 5.82 5.80
C TYR A 133 1.30 5.75 4.33
N LEU A 134 2.41 6.44 4.02
CA LEU A 134 3.14 6.27 2.78
C LEU A 134 3.97 5.00 2.87
N VAL A 135 3.97 4.20 1.80
CA VAL A 135 4.91 3.09 1.61
C VAL A 135 5.75 3.34 0.38
N VAL A 136 7.07 3.22 0.52
CA VAL A 136 8.01 3.08 -0.59
C VAL A 136 8.46 1.62 -0.61
N LYS A 137 8.02 0.86 -1.61
CA LYS A 137 8.49 -0.52 -1.81
C LYS A 137 9.71 -0.50 -2.72
N VAL A 138 10.84 -0.99 -2.20
CA VAL A 138 12.12 -1.02 -2.92
C VAL A 138 12.45 -2.45 -3.32
N VAL A 139 12.66 -2.68 -4.61
CA VAL A 139 13.01 -4.02 -5.12
C VAL A 139 14.47 -4.32 -4.79
N LYS A 140 14.71 -5.43 -4.10
CA LYS A 140 16.06 -5.92 -3.84
C LYS A 140 16.65 -6.46 -5.15
N LYS A 141 17.78 -5.92 -5.54
CA LYS A 141 18.59 -6.40 -6.68
C LYS A 141 19.39 -7.64 -6.30
#